data_c3c04132397841bb875c2e01405e7127
#
_entry.id   c3c04132397841bb875c2e01405e7127
#
_cell.length_a   1.000
_cell.length_b   1.000
_cell.length_c   1.000
_cell.angle_alpha   90.00
_cell.angle_beta   90.00
_cell.angle_gamma   90.00
#
_symmetry.space_group_name_H-M   'P 1'
#
loop_
_entity.id
_entity.type
_entity.pdbx_description
1 polymer ?
#
loop_
_entity_poly.entity_id
_entity_poly.type
_entity_poly.pdbx_seq_one_letter_code
_entity_poly.pdbx_strand_id
1 'polypeptide(L)'
;MPKELVALAPRQPVVQDYEESAVLEGQVRIKVDFGAPKRGSEMTMYYGSRGAKFPMGLGNMCVGRIIELGDGVDEFEVGDRVACHGHLRETHIRTARQLLAMSDRMTWKEAVCYDPAHFALASIRDGQVRLGDRVAVFGLGAIGQVTAQMVK
;
A
#
# COMPACT_ATOMS: atom_id res chain seq x y z
N MET A 1 -11.00 -10.37 18.04
CA MET A 1 -10.39 -10.79 16.77
C MET A 1 -10.18 -9.56 15.91
N PRO A 2 -9.07 -9.46 15.18
CA PRO A 2 -8.83 -8.33 14.30
C PRO A 2 -9.78 -8.35 13.11
N LYS A 3 -9.97 -7.18 12.49
CA LYS A 3 -10.96 -6.94 11.43
C LYS A 3 -10.31 -6.66 10.10
N GLU A 4 -11.01 -7.05 9.03
CA GLU A 4 -10.64 -6.76 7.65
C GLU A 4 -11.84 -6.34 6.82
N LEU A 5 -11.58 -5.56 5.76
CA LEU A 5 -12.58 -5.15 4.78
C LEU A 5 -12.46 -6.04 3.54
N VAL A 6 -13.51 -6.77 3.22
CA VAL A 6 -13.58 -7.65 2.05
C VAL A 6 -14.85 -7.39 1.24
N ALA A 7 -14.82 -7.70 -0.05
CA ALA A 7 -16.02 -7.80 -0.86
C ALA A 7 -16.39 -9.28 -1.01
N LEU A 8 -17.58 -9.68 -0.56
CA LEU A 8 -18.07 -11.06 -0.69
C LEU A 8 -18.57 -11.37 -2.10
N ALA A 9 -19.07 -10.36 -2.78
CA ALA A 9 -19.54 -10.37 -4.17
C ALA A 9 -19.33 -8.96 -4.76
N PRO A 10 -19.56 -8.76 -6.07
CA PRO A 10 -19.49 -7.42 -6.66
C PRO A 10 -20.35 -6.41 -5.88
N ARG A 11 -19.75 -5.29 -5.49
CA ARG A 11 -20.39 -4.19 -4.74
C ARG A 11 -20.95 -4.57 -3.37
N GLN A 12 -20.47 -5.65 -2.77
CA GLN A 12 -20.91 -6.10 -1.44
C GLN A 12 -19.74 -6.08 -0.44
N PRO A 13 -19.33 -4.91 0.04
CA PRO A 13 -18.25 -4.80 1.02
C PRO A 13 -18.79 -5.16 2.40
N VAL A 14 -18.01 -5.90 3.16
CA VAL A 14 -18.28 -6.23 4.56
C VAL A 14 -17.01 -6.07 5.38
N VAL A 15 -17.19 -5.73 6.64
CA VAL A 15 -16.12 -5.81 7.65
C VAL A 15 -16.35 -7.13 8.40
N GLN A 16 -15.35 -7.97 8.42
CA GLN A 16 -15.39 -9.28 9.09
C GLN A 16 -14.18 -9.46 10.01
N ASP A 17 -14.31 -10.37 10.94
CA ASP A 17 -13.19 -10.85 11.76
C ASP A 17 -12.34 -11.84 10.96
N TYR A 18 -11.04 -11.92 11.28
CA TYR A 18 -10.16 -12.95 10.72
C TYR A 18 -9.22 -13.51 11.80
N GLU A 19 -8.69 -14.69 11.53
CA GLU A 19 -7.67 -15.32 12.37
C GLU A 19 -6.27 -14.89 11.95
N GLU A 20 -5.44 -14.58 12.93
CA GLU A 20 -4.04 -14.26 12.68
C GLU A 20 -3.20 -15.54 12.66
N SER A 21 -2.33 -15.64 11.66
CA SER A 21 -1.31 -16.68 11.61
C SER A 21 -0.11 -16.32 12.50
N ALA A 22 0.71 -17.29 12.88
CA ALA A 22 1.99 -17.04 13.52
C ALA A 22 2.95 -16.34 12.55
N VAL A 23 3.85 -15.52 13.09
CA VAL A 23 4.97 -14.95 12.34
C VAL A 23 6.06 -16.01 12.19
N LEU A 24 6.51 -16.22 10.96
CA LEU A 24 7.55 -17.19 10.64
C LEU A 24 8.91 -16.51 10.48
N GLU A 25 9.97 -17.30 10.34
CA GLU A 25 11.33 -16.84 10.05
C GLU A 25 11.35 -15.88 8.84
N GLY A 26 12.06 -14.76 8.96
CA GLY A 26 12.17 -13.71 7.95
C GLY A 26 10.90 -12.87 7.73
N GLN A 27 9.89 -13.06 8.56
CA GLN A 27 8.62 -12.32 8.50
C GLN A 27 8.48 -11.35 9.67
N VAL A 28 7.62 -10.37 9.48
CA VAL A 28 7.21 -9.43 10.53
C VAL A 28 5.69 -9.27 10.54
N ARG A 29 5.14 -8.97 11.71
CA ARG A 29 3.74 -8.52 11.85
C ARG A 29 3.70 -7.01 11.94
N ILE A 30 2.85 -6.42 11.12
CA ILE A 30 2.64 -4.97 11.04
C ILE A 30 1.24 -4.67 11.56
N LYS A 31 1.12 -3.76 12.52
CA LYS A 31 -0.14 -3.12 12.87
C LYS A 31 -0.36 -1.97 11.91
N VAL A 32 -1.48 -1.99 11.18
CA VAL A 32 -1.82 -0.95 10.20
C VAL A 32 -2.37 0.28 10.92
N ASP A 33 -1.72 1.41 10.72
CA ASP A 33 -2.17 2.72 11.22
C ASP A 33 -3.01 3.46 10.17
N PHE A 34 -2.69 3.25 8.87
CA PHE A 34 -3.43 3.86 7.78
C PHE A 34 -3.37 3.00 6.51
N GLY A 35 -4.48 2.91 5.79
CA GLY A 35 -4.56 2.18 4.52
C GLY A 35 -5.32 2.98 3.46
N ALA A 36 -5.05 2.69 2.20
CA ALA A 36 -5.73 3.34 1.09
C ALA A 36 -6.09 2.35 -0.03
N PRO A 37 -7.26 2.50 -0.65
CA PRO A 37 -7.64 1.75 -1.83
C PRO A 37 -7.00 2.34 -3.10
N LYS A 38 -6.83 1.51 -4.10
CA LYS A 38 -6.36 1.91 -5.42
C LYS A 38 -7.55 2.11 -6.36
N ARG A 39 -8.00 3.34 -6.50
CA ARG A 39 -9.27 3.69 -7.16
C ARG A 39 -9.44 3.10 -8.57
N GLY A 40 -8.39 3.06 -9.38
CA GLY A 40 -8.49 2.61 -10.78
C GLY A 40 -8.78 1.12 -10.90
N SER A 41 -7.76 0.29 -10.74
CA SER A 41 -7.83 -1.16 -10.95
C SER A 41 -8.71 -1.87 -9.91
N GLU A 42 -8.65 -1.44 -8.65
CA GLU A 42 -9.42 -2.06 -7.57
C GLU A 42 -10.92 -1.86 -7.74
N MET A 43 -11.37 -0.64 -8.11
CA MET A 43 -12.78 -0.39 -8.36
C MET A 43 -13.32 -1.21 -9.54
N THR A 44 -12.50 -1.42 -10.57
CA THR A 44 -12.87 -2.27 -11.70
C THR A 44 -13.11 -3.72 -11.25
N MET A 45 -12.25 -4.24 -10.39
CA MET A 45 -12.41 -5.58 -9.79
C MET A 45 -13.59 -5.64 -8.82
N TYR A 46 -13.75 -4.62 -7.96
CA TYR A 46 -14.87 -4.51 -7.04
C TYR A 46 -16.24 -4.52 -7.74
N TYR A 47 -16.32 -4.01 -8.96
CA TYR A 47 -17.53 -4.09 -9.78
C TYR A 47 -17.70 -5.42 -10.54
N GLY A 48 -16.80 -6.38 -10.34
CA GLY A 48 -16.88 -7.70 -10.95
C GLY A 48 -16.28 -7.80 -12.34
N SER A 49 -15.50 -6.81 -12.76
CA SER A 49 -14.81 -6.82 -14.06
C SER A 49 -13.39 -7.38 -13.94
N ARG A 50 -12.71 -7.61 -15.06
CA ARG A 50 -11.33 -8.12 -15.15
C ARG A 50 -11.10 -9.47 -14.47
N GLY A 51 -12.08 -10.35 -14.49
CA GLY A 51 -11.93 -11.68 -13.92
C GLY A 51 -11.79 -11.68 -12.39
N ALA A 52 -12.35 -10.67 -11.71
CA ALA A 52 -12.34 -10.59 -10.26
C ALA A 52 -12.90 -11.87 -9.63
N LYS A 53 -12.20 -12.37 -8.61
CA LYS A 53 -12.64 -13.52 -7.82
C LYS A 53 -13.07 -13.03 -6.43
N PHE A 54 -14.18 -13.55 -5.95
CA PHE A 54 -14.72 -13.23 -4.64
C PHE A 54 -14.69 -14.46 -3.71
N PRO A 55 -14.53 -14.30 -2.38
CA PRO A 55 -14.31 -13.03 -1.70
C PRO A 55 -12.94 -12.42 -2.04
N MET A 56 -12.85 -11.07 -2.02
CA MET A 56 -11.60 -10.36 -2.25
C MET A 56 -11.36 -9.30 -1.18
N GLY A 57 -10.12 -9.17 -0.70
CA GLY A 57 -9.72 -8.07 0.16
C GLY A 57 -9.77 -6.74 -0.59
N LEU A 58 -10.24 -5.69 0.08
CA LEU A 58 -10.29 -4.33 -0.46
C LEU A 58 -9.15 -3.48 0.11
N GLY A 59 -8.57 -2.64 -0.71
CA GLY A 59 -7.37 -1.87 -0.40
C GLY A 59 -6.13 -2.44 -1.05
N ASN A 60 -5.10 -1.62 -1.17
CA ASN A 60 -3.86 -2.03 -1.83
C ASN A 60 -2.60 -1.51 -1.12
N MET A 61 -2.71 -0.41 -0.41
CA MET A 61 -1.60 0.26 0.25
C MET A 61 -1.86 0.34 1.74
N CYS A 62 -0.89 -0.03 2.54
CA CYS A 62 -0.95 0.17 3.97
C CYS A 62 0.39 0.66 4.53
N VAL A 63 0.29 1.44 5.58
CA VAL A 63 1.41 1.93 6.39
C VAL A 63 1.10 1.66 7.85
N GLY A 64 2.11 1.39 8.62
CA GLY A 64 1.94 1.05 10.02
C GLY A 64 3.25 0.82 10.73
N ARG A 65 3.17 0.15 11.88
CA ARG A 65 4.33 -0.16 12.72
C ARG A 65 4.52 -1.65 12.84
N ILE A 66 5.77 -2.06 12.87
CA ILE A 66 6.13 -3.44 13.21
C ILE A 66 5.81 -3.67 14.67
N ILE A 67 5.09 -4.74 14.97
CA ILE A 67 4.72 -5.14 16.33
C ILE A 67 5.27 -6.50 16.74
N GLU A 68 5.80 -7.28 15.79
CA GLU A 68 6.40 -8.58 16.02
C GLU A 68 7.40 -8.90 14.93
N LEU A 69 8.54 -9.47 15.30
CA LEU A 69 9.59 -9.92 14.39
C LEU A 69 9.71 -11.45 14.48
N GLY A 70 9.81 -12.09 13.34
CA GLY A 70 10.24 -13.49 13.24
C GLY A 70 11.77 -13.61 13.27
N ASP A 71 12.25 -14.81 13.49
CA ASP A 71 13.68 -15.09 13.52
C ASP A 71 14.37 -14.68 12.20
N GLY A 72 15.61 -14.22 12.29
CA GLY A 72 16.41 -13.82 11.12
C GLY A 72 16.03 -12.48 10.47
N VAL A 73 15.25 -11.65 11.15
CA VAL A 73 15.00 -10.26 10.73
C VAL A 73 15.92 -9.33 11.50
N ASP A 74 16.97 -8.84 10.84
CA ASP A 74 17.99 -7.98 11.44
C ASP A 74 17.90 -6.50 10.95
N GLU A 75 17.16 -6.26 9.87
CA GLU A 75 17.05 -4.93 9.24
C GLU A 75 15.96 -4.02 9.82
N PHE A 76 15.15 -4.54 10.75
CA PHE A 76 14.04 -3.82 11.37
C PHE A 76 13.95 -4.10 12.88
N GLU A 77 13.33 -3.16 13.60
CA GLU A 77 13.01 -3.28 15.02
C GLU A 77 11.49 -3.14 15.26
N VAL A 78 11.02 -3.66 16.40
CA VAL A 78 9.63 -3.42 16.85
C VAL A 78 9.43 -1.93 17.08
N GLY A 79 8.37 -1.39 16.48
CA GLY A 79 8.07 0.04 16.50
C GLY A 79 8.43 0.76 15.18
N ASP A 80 9.26 0.16 14.34
CA ASP A 80 9.63 0.75 13.06
C ASP A 80 8.41 1.02 12.19
N ARG A 81 8.45 2.17 11.53
CA ARG A 81 7.41 2.62 10.61
C ARG A 81 7.70 2.08 9.21
N VAL A 82 6.70 1.41 8.66
CA VAL A 82 6.85 0.73 7.36
C VAL A 82 5.63 0.93 6.47
N ALA A 83 5.87 0.82 5.16
CA ALA A 83 4.83 0.71 4.15
C ALA A 83 4.92 -0.65 3.45
N CYS A 84 3.78 -1.20 3.08
CA CYS A 84 3.70 -2.41 2.28
C CYS A 84 2.40 -2.48 1.47
N HIS A 85 2.38 -3.35 0.47
CA HIS A 85 1.13 -3.70 -0.20
C HIS A 85 0.26 -4.57 0.71
N GLY A 86 -1.02 -4.21 0.80
CA GLY A 86 -1.98 -4.99 1.57
C GLY A 86 -3.38 -4.39 1.50
N HIS A 87 -4.38 -5.23 1.64
CA HIS A 87 -5.77 -4.78 1.74
C HIS A 87 -6.06 -4.17 3.12
N LEU A 88 -7.20 -3.52 3.25
CA LEU A 88 -7.61 -2.84 4.48
C LEU A 88 -7.94 -3.86 5.57
N ARG A 89 -6.99 -4.08 6.48
CA ARG A 89 -7.10 -4.95 7.65
C ARG A 89 -6.19 -4.44 8.77
N GLU A 90 -6.47 -4.86 10.00
CA GLU A 90 -5.76 -4.33 11.17
C GLU A 90 -4.30 -4.73 11.26
N THR A 91 -3.95 -5.95 10.79
CA THR A 91 -2.56 -6.41 10.76
C THR A 91 -2.20 -7.08 9.46
N HIS A 92 -0.92 -7.06 9.10
CA HIS A 92 -0.34 -7.84 8.01
C HIS A 92 0.89 -8.59 8.47
N ILE A 93 1.08 -9.81 7.96
CA ILE A 93 2.36 -10.50 8.01
C ILE A 93 3.00 -10.37 6.63
N ARG A 94 4.27 -9.94 6.60
CA ARG A 94 5.07 -9.76 5.39
C ARG A 94 6.50 -10.21 5.62
N THR A 95 7.17 -10.67 4.58
CA THR A 95 8.62 -10.84 4.65
C THR A 95 9.27 -9.46 4.75
N ALA A 96 10.33 -9.33 5.52
CA ALA A 96 11.02 -8.06 5.75
C ALA A 96 11.41 -7.37 4.43
N ARG A 97 11.83 -8.12 3.41
CA ARG A 97 12.19 -7.61 2.07
C ARG A 97 11.03 -6.96 1.28
N GLN A 98 9.80 -7.17 1.68
CA GLN A 98 8.60 -6.55 1.05
C GLN A 98 8.24 -5.21 1.68
N LEU A 99 9.00 -4.77 2.67
CA LEU A 99 8.74 -3.56 3.42
C LEU A 99 9.55 -2.39 2.89
N LEU A 100 8.97 -1.21 2.99
CA LEU A 100 9.66 0.05 2.79
C LEU A 100 9.72 0.76 4.14
N ALA A 101 10.95 1.03 4.62
CA ALA A 101 11.15 1.84 5.81
C ALA A 101 10.62 3.27 5.58
N MET A 102 9.89 3.80 6.56
CA MET A 102 9.27 5.12 6.48
C MET A 102 9.94 6.08 7.47
N SER A 103 10.23 7.30 6.99
CA SER A 103 10.77 8.35 7.85
C SER A 103 9.76 8.78 8.92
N ASP A 104 10.25 9.04 10.14
CA ASP A 104 9.44 9.57 11.23
C ASP A 104 8.91 10.99 10.96
N ARG A 105 9.52 11.70 10.01
CA ARG A 105 9.07 13.03 9.58
C ARG A 105 7.83 13.01 8.70
N MET A 106 7.47 11.85 8.15
CA MET A 106 6.28 11.71 7.29
C MET A 106 5.04 11.42 8.14
N THR A 107 3.93 12.06 7.81
CA THR A 107 2.61 11.65 8.30
C THR A 107 2.19 10.34 7.65
N TRP A 108 1.24 9.62 8.26
CA TRP A 108 0.69 8.40 7.65
C TRP A 108 0.02 8.65 6.29
N LYS A 109 -0.58 9.83 6.09
CA LYS A 109 -1.21 10.22 4.82
C LYS A 109 -0.20 10.46 3.72
N GLU A 110 0.96 11.02 4.04
CA GLU A 110 2.06 11.14 3.08
C GLU A 110 2.67 9.78 2.80
N ALA A 111 2.93 9.01 3.84
CA ALA A 111 3.56 7.71 3.74
C ALA A 111 2.76 6.73 2.87
N VAL A 112 1.42 6.72 2.95
CA VAL A 112 0.59 5.82 2.15
C VAL A 112 0.62 6.15 0.65
N CYS A 113 1.10 7.34 0.27
CA CYS A 113 1.26 7.74 -1.12
C CYS A 113 2.51 7.13 -1.80
N TYR A 114 3.22 6.18 -1.16
CA TYR A 114 4.40 5.55 -1.73
C TYR A 114 4.14 4.89 -3.09
N ASP A 115 3.01 4.23 -3.28
CA ASP A 115 2.65 3.57 -4.55
C ASP A 115 2.39 4.59 -5.68
N PRO A 116 1.54 5.63 -5.51
CA PRO A 116 1.45 6.69 -6.50
C PRO A 116 2.78 7.39 -6.78
N ALA A 117 3.63 7.59 -5.77
CA ALA A 117 4.94 8.19 -5.92
C ALA A 117 5.89 7.30 -6.75
N HIS A 118 5.84 5.98 -6.53
CA HIS A 118 6.61 5.03 -7.32
C HIS A 118 6.23 5.10 -8.81
N PHE A 119 4.93 5.11 -9.13
CA PHE A 119 4.46 5.23 -10.53
C PHE A 119 4.81 6.59 -11.14
N ALA A 120 4.70 7.68 -10.37
CA ALA A 120 5.09 9.00 -10.82
C ALA A 120 6.58 9.05 -11.17
N LEU A 121 7.43 8.56 -10.28
CA LEU A 121 8.88 8.49 -10.49
C LEU A 121 9.25 7.62 -11.70
N ALA A 122 8.63 6.44 -11.83
CA ALA A 122 8.84 5.55 -12.98
C ALA A 122 8.47 6.26 -14.29
N SER A 123 7.32 6.95 -14.33
CA SER A 123 6.87 7.68 -15.53
C SER A 123 7.84 8.80 -15.92
N ILE A 124 8.40 9.52 -14.96
CA ILE A 124 9.40 10.59 -15.20
C ILE A 124 10.70 9.99 -15.76
N ARG A 125 11.18 8.89 -15.17
CA ARG A 125 12.40 8.20 -15.62
C ARG A 125 12.23 7.59 -17.02
N ASP A 126 11.14 6.89 -17.27
CA ASP A 126 10.85 6.24 -18.55
C ASP A 126 10.60 7.29 -19.65
N GLY A 127 9.97 8.43 -19.29
CA GLY A 127 9.80 9.58 -20.14
C GLY A 127 11.09 10.38 -20.37
N GLN A 128 12.20 10.01 -19.70
CA GLN A 128 13.50 10.69 -19.80
C GLN A 128 13.43 12.21 -19.57
N VAL A 129 12.54 12.64 -18.69
CA VAL A 129 12.34 14.06 -18.37
C VAL A 129 13.64 14.65 -17.78
N ARG A 130 14.07 15.79 -18.33
CA ARG A 130 15.32 16.48 -17.97
C ARG A 130 15.03 17.88 -17.45
N LEU A 131 16.02 18.44 -16.77
CA LEU A 131 15.97 19.83 -16.31
C LEU A 131 15.78 20.77 -17.51
N GLY A 132 14.79 21.65 -17.43
CA GLY A 132 14.43 22.59 -18.50
C GLY A 132 13.37 22.09 -19.48
N ASP A 133 12.96 20.83 -19.39
CA ASP A 133 11.88 20.31 -20.23
C ASP A 133 10.54 20.95 -19.87
N ARG A 134 9.67 21.06 -20.86
CA ARG A 134 8.28 21.45 -20.69
C ARG A 134 7.42 20.19 -20.61
N VAL A 135 6.85 19.92 -19.44
CA VAL A 135 6.08 18.71 -19.17
C VAL A 135 4.59 19.05 -19.06
N ALA A 136 3.75 18.32 -19.78
CA ALA A 136 2.30 18.36 -19.61
C ALA A 136 1.81 17.10 -18.92
N VAL A 137 1.08 17.23 -17.80
CA VAL A 137 0.50 16.12 -17.05
C VAL A 137 -1.01 16.08 -17.29
N PHE A 138 -1.49 15.01 -17.92
CA PHE A 138 -2.92 14.79 -18.17
C PHE A 138 -3.50 13.88 -17.09
N GLY A 139 -4.53 14.37 -16.38
CA GLY A 139 -5.18 13.67 -15.27
C GLY A 139 -4.53 13.98 -13.93
N LEU A 140 -5.31 14.61 -13.03
CA LEU A 140 -4.86 15.01 -11.69
C LEU A 140 -5.44 14.11 -10.59
N GLY A 141 -5.41 12.79 -10.82
CA GLY A 141 -5.57 11.78 -9.77
C GLY A 141 -4.31 11.70 -8.90
N ALA A 142 -4.24 10.74 -7.98
CA ALA A 142 -3.11 10.61 -7.06
C ALA A 142 -1.75 10.58 -7.77
N ILE A 143 -1.60 9.77 -8.83
CA ILE A 143 -0.35 9.69 -9.61
C ILE A 143 -0.04 11.03 -10.29
N GLY A 144 -1.03 11.62 -10.99
CA GLY A 144 -0.80 12.88 -11.72
C GLY A 144 -0.46 14.06 -10.81
N GLN A 145 -1.07 14.15 -9.62
CA GLN A 145 -0.73 15.18 -8.64
C GLN A 145 0.71 15.01 -8.13
N VAL A 146 1.14 13.78 -7.83
CA VAL A 146 2.51 13.51 -7.40
C VAL A 146 3.50 13.76 -8.56
N THR A 147 3.16 13.33 -9.80
CA THR A 147 3.99 13.62 -10.98
C THR A 147 4.18 15.12 -11.17
N ALA A 148 3.10 15.91 -11.07
CA ALA A 148 3.18 17.37 -11.23
C ALA A 148 4.06 18.04 -10.17
N GLN A 149 4.13 17.47 -8.97
CA GLN A 149 5.05 17.94 -7.92
C GLN A 149 6.51 17.56 -8.19
N MET A 150 6.74 16.38 -8.75
CA MET A 150 8.10 15.86 -9.02
C MET A 150 8.76 16.51 -10.22
N VAL A 151 7.99 17.01 -11.21
CA VAL A 151 8.52 17.68 -12.42
C VAL A 151 8.62 19.22 -12.27
N LYS A 152 8.26 19.75 -11.12
CA LYS A 152 8.35 21.19 -10.80
C LYS A 152 9.75 21.56 -10.36
#